data_4f0fdf7dea0e12d44a92ce18d4692c74
#
_entry.id   4f0fdf7dea0e12d44a92ce18d4692c74
#
_cell.length_a   1.000
_cell.length_b   1.000
_cell.length_c   1.000
_cell.angle_alpha   90.00
_cell.angle_beta   90.00
_cell.angle_gamma   90.00
#
_symmetry.space_group_name_H-M   'P 1'
#
loop_
_entity.id
_entity.type
_entity.pdbx_description
1 polymer ?
#
loop_
_entity_poly.entity_id
_entity_poly.type
_entity_poly.pdbx_seq_one_letter_code
_entity_poly.pdbx_strand_id
1 'polypeptide(L)'
;MVPFAALLAALRTIPDPRRAQGKRYPLAHLLLFSVLAVLAGATSYRGILTFIGVHRERLNATFGARFRRAPAVNTLRALPHALDPAEIEAAFRRHAEHLGGAAAPAERRVVALDGETLRGSFDHLDDRAAAQVLSAFAGEAALILAHQEIAGGDEVAAAQALIERLGLRGVLFTADALHCQKNVRLRDRDRQRVAGAGEGQPAQPA
;
A
#
# COMPACT_ATOMS: atom_id res chain seq x y z
N MET A 1 13.95 19.69 6.21
CA MET A 1 12.65 19.05 5.84
C MET A 1 12.26 18.09 6.94
N VAL A 2 11.02 18.11 7.44
CA VAL A 2 10.57 17.15 8.48
C VAL A 2 10.43 15.78 7.81
N PRO A 3 11.13 14.72 8.27
CA PRO A 3 10.94 13.38 7.75
C PRO A 3 9.45 12.99 7.80
N PHE A 4 8.96 12.29 6.79
CA PHE A 4 7.54 11.88 6.70
C PHE A 4 6.50 13.00 6.63
N ALA A 5 6.88 14.26 6.37
CA ALA A 5 5.91 15.36 6.23
C ALA A 5 4.94 15.13 5.07
N ALA A 6 5.44 14.61 3.95
CA ALA A 6 4.61 14.25 2.78
C ALA A 6 3.63 13.12 3.11
N LEU A 7 4.07 12.10 3.85
CA LEU A 7 3.16 11.04 4.31
C LEU A 7 2.07 11.59 5.23
N LEU A 8 2.44 12.44 6.21
CA LEU A 8 1.45 13.08 7.08
C LEU A 8 0.44 13.91 6.28
N ALA A 9 0.90 14.64 5.25
CA ALA A 9 0.02 15.41 4.38
C ALA A 9 -0.95 14.50 3.62
N ALA A 10 -0.46 13.39 3.07
CA ALA A 10 -1.30 12.39 2.41
C ALA A 10 -2.32 11.76 3.37
N LEU A 11 -1.92 11.38 4.58
CA LEU A 11 -2.81 10.82 5.60
C LEU A 11 -3.88 11.81 6.09
N ARG A 12 -3.65 13.11 6.01
CA ARG A 12 -4.65 14.15 6.35
C ARG A 12 -5.82 14.21 5.38
N THR A 13 -5.69 13.64 4.19
CA THR A 13 -6.78 13.58 3.21
C THR A 13 -7.80 12.49 3.51
N ILE A 14 -7.48 11.53 4.39
CA ILE A 14 -8.38 10.45 4.76
C ILE A 14 -9.51 11.03 5.64
N PRO A 15 -10.78 10.86 5.27
CA PRO A 15 -11.91 11.28 6.08
C PRO A 15 -11.89 10.56 7.43
N ASP A 16 -12.16 11.29 8.50
CA ASP A 16 -12.23 10.71 9.86
C ASP A 16 -13.67 10.33 10.20
N PRO A 17 -14.04 9.02 10.11
CA PRO A 17 -15.41 8.57 10.34
C PRO A 17 -15.79 8.52 11.81
N ARG A 18 -14.85 8.74 12.72
CA ARG A 18 -15.09 8.62 14.16
C ARG A 18 -16.03 9.73 14.65
N ARG A 19 -16.82 9.43 15.68
CA ARG A 19 -17.65 10.41 16.39
C ARG A 19 -16.77 11.44 17.12
N ALA A 20 -17.31 12.60 17.47
CA ALA A 20 -16.59 13.71 18.12
C ALA A 20 -15.77 13.26 19.34
N GLN A 21 -16.35 12.38 20.19
CA GLN A 21 -15.65 11.86 21.37
C GLN A 21 -14.42 11.01 21.00
N GLY A 22 -14.44 10.33 19.83
CA GLY A 22 -13.31 9.53 19.31
C GLY A 22 -12.20 10.36 18.65
N LYS A 23 -12.43 11.65 18.38
CA LYS A 23 -11.48 12.54 17.67
C LYS A 23 -10.47 13.24 18.57
N ARG A 24 -10.36 12.82 19.84
CA ARG A 24 -9.36 13.35 20.76
C ARG A 24 -7.92 13.32 20.23
N TYR A 25 -7.64 12.32 19.40
CA TYR A 25 -6.37 12.14 18.70
C TYR A 25 -6.61 12.32 17.21
N PRO A 26 -5.96 13.29 16.52
CA PRO A 26 -6.14 13.48 15.08
C PRO A 26 -5.80 12.19 14.32
N LEU A 27 -6.67 11.78 13.38
CA LEU A 27 -6.55 10.51 12.64
C LEU A 27 -5.19 10.39 11.95
N ALA A 28 -4.79 11.40 11.21
CA ALA A 28 -3.54 11.38 10.45
C ALA A 28 -2.31 11.15 11.33
N HIS A 29 -2.29 11.71 12.56
CA HIS A 29 -1.19 11.48 13.49
C HIS A 29 -1.25 10.07 14.11
N LEU A 30 -2.46 9.54 14.39
CA LEU A 30 -2.59 8.14 14.83
C LEU A 30 -2.05 7.16 13.79
N LEU A 31 -2.42 7.36 12.52
CA LEU A 31 -1.96 6.53 11.42
C LEU A 31 -0.44 6.66 11.23
N LEU A 32 0.08 7.90 11.15
CA LEU A 32 1.52 8.12 11.01
C LEU A 32 2.31 7.49 12.16
N PHE A 33 1.88 7.69 13.41
CA PHE A 33 2.59 7.14 14.57
C PHE A 33 2.50 5.62 14.63
N SER A 34 1.41 5.02 14.12
CA SER A 34 1.30 3.57 13.96
C SER A 34 2.29 3.05 12.92
N VAL A 35 2.40 3.71 11.76
CA VAL A 35 3.39 3.37 10.72
C VAL A 35 4.82 3.47 11.30
N LEU A 36 5.16 4.56 11.96
CA LEU A 36 6.49 4.73 12.58
C LEU A 36 6.79 3.67 13.63
N ALA A 37 5.79 3.29 14.44
CA ALA A 37 5.93 2.22 15.42
C ALA A 37 6.21 0.86 14.76
N VAL A 38 5.49 0.52 13.68
CA VAL A 38 5.71 -0.71 12.92
C VAL A 38 7.10 -0.73 12.29
N LEU A 39 7.53 0.38 11.68
CA LEU A 39 8.89 0.52 11.16
C LEU A 39 9.97 0.40 12.25
N ALA A 40 9.63 0.76 13.49
CA ALA A 40 10.50 0.58 14.66
C ALA A 40 10.38 -0.83 15.29
N GLY A 41 9.67 -1.77 14.67
CA GLY A 41 9.55 -3.16 15.07
C GLY A 41 8.35 -3.49 15.96
N ALA A 42 7.35 -2.61 16.09
CA ALA A 42 6.13 -2.96 16.82
C ALA A 42 5.28 -3.96 16.03
N THR A 43 4.96 -5.11 16.64
CA THR A 43 4.18 -6.20 16.02
C THR A 43 2.79 -6.34 16.62
N SER A 44 2.35 -5.42 17.47
CA SER A 44 1.05 -5.47 18.13
C SER A 44 0.54 -4.07 18.47
N TYR A 45 -0.78 -3.94 18.65
CA TYR A 45 -1.39 -2.68 19.11
C TYR A 45 -0.78 -2.18 20.42
N ARG A 46 -0.41 -3.08 21.36
CA ARG A 46 0.28 -2.69 22.59
C ARG A 46 1.66 -2.14 22.30
N GLY A 47 2.42 -2.78 21.40
CA GLY A 47 3.73 -2.30 20.95
C GLY A 47 3.64 -0.90 20.34
N ILE A 48 2.65 -0.65 19.48
CA ILE A 48 2.39 0.68 18.91
C ILE A 48 2.12 1.72 20.02
N LEU A 49 1.28 1.37 20.99
CA LEU A 49 0.97 2.30 22.09
C LEU A 49 2.18 2.57 22.99
N THR A 50 3.01 1.55 23.25
CA THR A 50 4.26 1.71 23.99
C THR A 50 5.20 2.68 23.26
N PHE A 51 5.38 2.47 21.93
CA PHE A 51 6.17 3.38 21.11
C PHE A 51 5.66 4.81 21.17
N ILE A 52 4.34 5.02 20.99
CA ILE A 52 3.73 6.35 21.09
C ILE A 52 3.95 6.95 22.48
N GLY A 53 3.79 6.16 23.54
CA GLY A 53 3.96 6.62 24.92
C GLY A 53 5.39 7.08 25.20
N VAL A 54 6.38 6.25 24.85
CA VAL A 54 7.81 6.51 25.05
C VAL A 54 8.27 7.73 24.24
N HIS A 55 7.86 7.80 22.97
CA HIS A 55 8.33 8.86 22.07
C HIS A 55 7.37 10.07 21.95
N ARG A 56 6.36 10.15 22.81
CA ARG A 56 5.27 11.14 22.73
C ARG A 56 5.76 12.58 22.55
N GLU A 57 6.69 13.03 23.35
CA GLU A 57 7.17 14.41 23.31
C GLU A 57 7.88 14.74 22.02
N ARG A 58 8.74 13.80 21.57
CA ARG A 58 9.44 13.92 20.29
C ARG A 58 8.47 13.89 19.10
N LEU A 59 7.49 13.00 19.11
CA LEU A 59 6.45 12.91 18.08
C LEU A 59 5.60 14.19 18.03
N ASN A 60 5.19 14.71 19.19
CA ASN A 60 4.45 15.95 19.27
C ASN A 60 5.26 17.12 18.71
N ALA A 61 6.52 17.26 19.11
CA ALA A 61 7.39 18.34 18.65
C ALA A 61 7.67 18.26 17.14
N THR A 62 7.94 17.07 16.63
CA THR A 62 8.32 16.86 15.21
C THR A 62 7.14 17.06 14.27
N PHE A 63 5.94 16.58 14.65
CA PHE A 63 4.78 16.54 13.75
C PHE A 63 3.65 17.52 14.13
N GLY A 64 3.87 18.37 15.13
CA GLY A 64 2.87 19.34 15.58
C GLY A 64 1.64 18.69 16.23
N ALA A 65 1.78 17.47 16.76
CA ALA A 65 0.72 16.79 17.47
C ALA A 65 0.60 17.31 18.92
N ARG A 66 -0.53 17.01 19.58
CA ARG A 66 -0.79 17.44 20.96
C ARG A 66 -1.29 16.28 21.83
N PHE A 67 -0.62 15.13 21.75
CA PHE A 67 -0.96 13.96 22.55
C PHE A 67 -0.50 14.18 23.99
N ARG A 68 -1.45 14.23 24.93
CA ARG A 68 -1.14 14.33 26.38
C ARG A 68 -0.74 12.97 26.98
N ARG A 69 -1.21 11.88 26.39
CA ARG A 69 -0.92 10.47 26.73
C ARG A 69 -1.06 9.59 25.50
N ALA A 70 -0.57 8.36 25.55
CA ALA A 70 -0.86 7.38 24.53
C ALA A 70 -2.38 7.08 24.45
N PRO A 71 -2.92 6.81 23.27
CA PRO A 71 -4.31 6.38 23.11
C PRO A 71 -4.60 5.08 23.88
N ALA A 72 -5.88 4.79 24.10
CA ALA A 72 -6.31 3.49 24.59
C ALA A 72 -6.21 2.44 23.45
N VAL A 73 -5.97 1.17 23.80
CA VAL A 73 -5.84 0.08 22.83
C VAL A 73 -7.08 -0.03 21.92
N ASN A 74 -8.27 0.17 22.46
CA ASN A 74 -9.51 0.13 21.68
C ASN A 74 -9.60 1.27 20.63
N THR A 75 -8.92 2.40 20.87
CA THR A 75 -8.85 3.48 19.87
C THR A 75 -8.14 3.02 18.61
N LEU A 76 -7.03 2.29 18.74
CA LEU A 76 -6.31 1.76 17.59
C LEU A 76 -7.02 0.56 16.96
N ARG A 77 -7.58 -0.35 17.78
CA ARG A 77 -8.30 -1.53 17.28
C ARG A 77 -9.53 -1.16 16.44
N ALA A 78 -10.20 -0.07 16.77
CA ALA A 78 -11.38 0.36 16.04
C ALA A 78 -11.07 1.03 14.69
N LEU A 79 -9.83 1.49 14.46
CA LEU A 79 -9.49 2.22 13.23
C LEU A 79 -9.63 1.35 11.97
N PRO A 80 -9.05 0.14 11.87
CA PRO A 80 -9.16 -0.67 10.65
C PRO A 80 -10.61 -0.99 10.26
N HIS A 81 -11.51 -1.12 11.24
CA HIS A 81 -12.92 -1.39 10.99
C HIS A 81 -13.73 -0.15 10.59
N ALA A 82 -13.24 1.02 10.92
CA ALA A 82 -13.96 2.28 10.68
C ALA A 82 -13.51 2.99 9.41
N LEU A 83 -12.30 2.72 8.93
CA LEU A 83 -11.70 3.38 7.78
C LEU A 83 -12.10 2.67 6.48
N ASP A 84 -12.35 3.46 5.44
CA ASP A 84 -12.52 2.95 4.09
C ASP A 84 -11.15 2.55 3.51
N PRO A 85 -10.95 1.28 3.11
CA PRO A 85 -9.69 0.83 2.50
C PRO A 85 -9.31 1.63 1.26
N ALA A 86 -10.29 2.06 0.46
CA ALA A 86 -10.04 2.85 -0.76
C ALA A 86 -9.43 4.22 -0.45
N GLU A 87 -9.85 4.87 0.64
CA GLU A 87 -9.29 6.14 1.08
C GLU A 87 -7.85 6.00 1.61
N ILE A 88 -7.57 4.89 2.30
CA ILE A 88 -6.21 4.56 2.74
C ILE A 88 -5.30 4.35 1.54
N GLU A 89 -5.72 3.52 0.59
CA GLU A 89 -4.99 3.24 -0.63
C GLU A 89 -4.73 4.52 -1.44
N ALA A 90 -5.73 5.37 -1.60
CA ALA A 90 -5.60 6.65 -2.28
C ALA A 90 -4.59 7.59 -1.60
N ALA A 91 -4.52 7.59 -0.26
CA ALA A 91 -3.54 8.38 0.48
C ALA A 91 -2.12 7.88 0.28
N PHE A 92 -1.89 6.57 0.34
CA PHE A 92 -0.57 5.97 0.09
C PHE A 92 -0.12 6.15 -1.35
N ARG A 93 -1.02 6.01 -2.33
CA ARG A 93 -0.72 6.28 -3.74
C ARG A 93 -0.28 7.73 -3.95
N ARG A 94 -0.99 8.72 -3.40
CA ARG A 94 -0.55 10.13 -3.44
C ARG A 94 0.83 10.34 -2.84
N HIS A 95 1.15 9.62 -1.78
CA HIS A 95 2.48 9.66 -1.17
C HIS A 95 3.54 9.06 -2.10
N ALA A 96 3.26 7.91 -2.73
CA ALA A 96 4.15 7.27 -3.69
C ALA A 96 4.38 8.16 -4.93
N GLU A 97 3.33 8.79 -5.46
CA GLU A 97 3.42 9.77 -6.56
C GLU A 97 4.33 10.96 -6.19
N HIS A 98 4.21 11.46 -4.96
CA HIS A 98 5.07 12.54 -4.45
C HIS A 98 6.56 12.10 -4.39
N LEU A 99 6.82 10.88 -3.97
CA LEU A 99 8.18 10.33 -3.93
C LEU A 99 8.71 10.03 -5.34
N GLY A 100 7.89 9.49 -6.22
CA GLY A 100 8.25 9.17 -7.61
C GLY A 100 8.37 10.39 -8.53
N GLY A 101 7.70 11.49 -8.24
CA GLY A 101 7.73 12.72 -9.05
C GLY A 101 9.08 13.45 -9.07
N ALA A 102 10.02 13.06 -8.20
CA ALA A 102 11.40 13.58 -8.20
C ALA A 102 12.34 12.77 -9.12
N ALA A 103 11.89 11.63 -9.68
CA ALA A 103 12.68 10.86 -10.63
C ALA A 103 12.56 11.45 -12.03
N ALA A 104 13.69 11.69 -12.69
CA ALA A 104 13.76 12.13 -14.09
C ALA A 104 12.95 11.19 -15.01
N PRO A 105 12.47 11.66 -16.18
CA PRO A 105 11.80 10.81 -17.14
C PRO A 105 12.78 9.74 -17.62
N ALA A 106 12.78 8.59 -16.95
CA ALA A 106 13.60 7.47 -17.34
C ALA A 106 12.95 6.78 -18.55
N GLU A 107 13.76 6.51 -19.54
CA GLU A 107 13.42 5.64 -20.65
C GLU A 107 12.89 4.31 -20.11
N ARG A 108 11.61 3.99 -20.42
CA ARG A 108 10.92 2.75 -20.11
C ARG A 108 10.93 2.36 -18.61
N ARG A 109 10.07 2.98 -17.82
CA ARG A 109 9.80 2.53 -16.45
C ARG A 109 9.27 1.11 -16.47
N VAL A 110 9.88 0.23 -15.66
CA VAL A 110 9.41 -1.13 -15.42
C VAL A 110 8.62 -1.17 -14.12
N VAL A 111 7.40 -1.72 -14.17
CA VAL A 111 6.57 -1.95 -13.00
C VAL A 111 6.30 -3.46 -12.89
N ALA A 112 6.75 -4.06 -11.81
CA ALA A 112 6.48 -5.46 -11.51
C ALA A 112 5.14 -5.60 -10.81
N LEU A 113 4.33 -6.55 -11.27
CA LEU A 113 3.11 -6.99 -10.59
C LEU A 113 3.42 -8.25 -9.82
N ASP A 114 3.18 -8.25 -8.51
CA ASP A 114 3.44 -9.37 -7.62
C ASP A 114 2.22 -9.64 -6.73
N GLY A 115 1.79 -10.89 -6.72
CA GLY A 115 0.66 -11.37 -5.92
C GLY A 115 1.14 -11.97 -4.60
N GLU A 116 0.63 -11.47 -3.48
CA GLU A 116 0.98 -11.96 -2.15
C GLU A 116 -0.26 -12.36 -1.35
N THR A 117 -0.16 -13.48 -0.64
CA THR A 117 -1.15 -13.90 0.35
C THR A 117 -0.77 -13.38 1.73
N LEU A 118 -1.61 -12.54 2.31
CA LEU A 118 -1.40 -12.02 3.66
C LEU A 118 -1.72 -13.08 4.71
N ARG A 119 -0.74 -13.90 5.06
CA ARG A 119 -0.90 -15.07 5.95
C ARG A 119 -1.56 -14.78 7.30
N GLY A 120 -1.45 -13.57 7.82
CA GLY A 120 -2.07 -13.16 9.09
C GLY A 120 -3.51 -12.67 8.97
N SER A 121 -4.09 -12.63 7.78
CA SER A 121 -5.44 -12.12 7.53
C SER A 121 -6.53 -13.19 7.52
N PHE A 122 -6.18 -14.46 7.74
CA PHE A 122 -7.16 -15.54 7.90
C PHE A 122 -7.99 -15.32 9.15
N ASP A 123 -9.32 -15.32 9.02
CA ASP A 123 -10.25 -15.21 10.14
C ASP A 123 -10.93 -16.55 10.38
N HIS A 124 -10.51 -17.23 11.46
CA HIS A 124 -11.07 -18.52 11.86
C HIS A 124 -12.52 -18.43 12.36
N LEU A 125 -12.98 -17.25 12.77
CA LEU A 125 -14.32 -17.09 13.32
C LEU A 125 -15.36 -16.91 12.19
N ASP A 126 -14.98 -16.22 11.14
CA ASP A 126 -15.83 -15.93 9.99
C ASP A 126 -15.53 -16.83 8.77
N ASP A 127 -14.66 -17.84 8.93
CA ASP A 127 -14.18 -18.76 7.85
C ASP A 127 -13.73 -18.01 6.59
N ARG A 128 -13.10 -16.85 6.80
CA ARG A 128 -12.57 -16.04 5.71
C ARG A 128 -11.18 -16.49 5.34
N ALA A 129 -10.99 -16.80 4.06
CA ALA A 129 -9.67 -17.08 3.50
C ALA A 129 -8.72 -15.90 3.70
N ALA A 130 -7.42 -16.18 3.78
CA ALA A 130 -6.42 -15.12 3.85
C ALA A 130 -6.53 -14.18 2.64
N ALA A 131 -6.47 -12.89 2.89
CA ALA A 131 -6.54 -11.87 1.84
C ALA A 131 -5.37 -12.03 0.88
N GLN A 132 -5.66 -12.00 -0.41
CA GLN A 132 -4.67 -11.97 -1.47
C GLN A 132 -4.61 -10.56 -2.04
N VAL A 133 -3.40 -10.04 -2.22
CA VAL A 133 -3.18 -8.67 -2.68
C VAL A 133 -2.19 -8.69 -3.84
N LEU A 134 -2.53 -8.02 -4.92
CA LEU A 134 -1.63 -7.74 -6.03
C LEU A 134 -0.99 -6.37 -5.82
N SER A 135 0.32 -6.31 -5.87
CA SER A 135 1.10 -5.08 -5.69
C SER A 135 1.75 -4.67 -7.00
N ALA A 136 1.75 -3.37 -7.30
CA ALA A 136 2.50 -2.78 -8.41
C ALA A 136 3.78 -2.12 -7.87
N PHE A 137 4.94 -2.67 -8.19
CA PHE A 137 6.23 -2.25 -7.69
C PHE A 137 7.07 -1.59 -8.79
N ALA A 138 7.46 -0.34 -8.58
CA ALA A 138 8.41 0.37 -9.44
C ALA A 138 9.82 0.11 -8.93
N GLY A 139 10.55 -0.82 -9.58
CA GLY A 139 11.86 -1.30 -9.12
C GLY A 139 12.91 -0.22 -9.02
N GLU A 140 13.01 0.67 -10.02
CA GLU A 140 14.00 1.77 -10.03
C GLU A 140 13.82 2.76 -8.89
N ALA A 141 12.56 3.05 -8.52
CA ALA A 141 12.24 3.98 -7.43
C ALA A 141 12.12 3.27 -6.08
N ALA A 142 12.17 1.92 -6.05
CA ALA A 142 11.90 1.09 -4.88
C ALA A 142 10.57 1.45 -4.20
N LEU A 143 9.53 1.70 -5.00
CA LEU A 143 8.22 2.15 -4.54
C LEU A 143 7.12 1.17 -4.92
N ILE A 144 6.23 0.91 -3.98
CA ILE A 144 4.93 0.31 -4.26
C ILE A 144 4.00 1.46 -4.68
N LEU A 145 3.51 1.37 -5.91
CA LEU A 145 2.66 2.41 -6.51
C LEU A 145 1.20 2.27 -6.08
N ALA A 146 0.72 1.04 -6.01
CA ALA A 146 -0.64 0.72 -5.60
C ALA A 146 -0.80 -0.77 -5.26
N HIS A 147 -1.89 -1.08 -4.56
CA HIS A 147 -2.33 -2.44 -4.25
C HIS A 147 -3.72 -2.69 -4.81
N GLN A 148 -4.02 -3.95 -5.11
CA GLN A 148 -5.35 -4.41 -5.49
C GLN A 148 -5.65 -5.72 -4.78
N GLU A 149 -6.78 -5.78 -4.06
CA GLU A 149 -7.27 -7.04 -3.50
C GLU A 149 -7.70 -7.99 -4.62
N ILE A 150 -7.30 -9.26 -4.51
CA ILE A 150 -7.66 -10.31 -5.45
C ILE A 150 -8.94 -10.96 -4.94
N ALA A 151 -10.07 -10.54 -5.47
CA ALA A 151 -11.35 -11.12 -5.12
C ALA A 151 -11.58 -12.44 -5.87
N GLY A 152 -11.96 -13.50 -5.15
CA GLY A 152 -12.31 -14.79 -5.76
C GLY A 152 -11.17 -15.51 -6.48
N GLY A 153 -9.91 -15.12 -6.24
CA GLY A 153 -8.73 -15.75 -6.85
C GLY A 153 -8.49 -15.37 -8.31
N ASP A 154 -9.20 -14.37 -8.86
CA ASP A 154 -8.97 -13.88 -10.22
C ASP A 154 -7.88 -12.81 -10.26
N GLU A 155 -6.63 -13.25 -10.30
CA GLU A 155 -5.46 -12.38 -10.38
C GLU A 155 -5.39 -11.60 -11.69
N VAL A 156 -5.93 -12.15 -12.79
CA VAL A 156 -5.91 -11.47 -14.10
C VAL A 156 -6.83 -10.25 -14.09
N ALA A 157 -8.04 -10.41 -13.56
CA ALA A 157 -8.96 -9.28 -13.40
C ALA A 157 -8.40 -8.22 -12.44
N ALA A 158 -7.76 -8.65 -11.34
CA ALA A 158 -7.11 -7.74 -10.40
C ALA A 158 -5.95 -6.98 -11.06
N ALA A 159 -5.13 -7.65 -11.90
CA ALA A 159 -4.03 -7.01 -12.62
C ALA A 159 -4.54 -5.97 -13.63
N GLN A 160 -5.59 -6.30 -14.38
CA GLN A 160 -6.20 -5.36 -15.32
C GLN A 160 -6.74 -4.12 -14.60
N ALA A 161 -7.49 -4.32 -13.52
CA ALA A 161 -8.03 -3.21 -12.72
C ALA A 161 -6.93 -2.34 -12.12
N LEU A 162 -5.82 -2.96 -11.64
CA LEU A 162 -4.69 -2.24 -11.08
C LEU A 162 -3.98 -1.40 -12.15
N ILE A 163 -3.72 -1.95 -13.33
CA ILE A 163 -3.06 -1.26 -14.44
C ILE A 163 -3.93 -0.09 -14.94
N GLU A 164 -5.24 -0.31 -15.11
CA GLU A 164 -6.18 0.75 -15.51
C GLU A 164 -6.22 1.89 -14.49
N ARG A 165 -6.27 1.55 -13.20
CA ARG A 165 -6.28 2.52 -12.11
C ARG A 165 -4.98 3.31 -12.01
N LEU A 166 -3.82 2.70 -12.29
CA LEU A 166 -2.53 3.38 -12.32
C LEU A 166 -2.45 4.41 -13.44
N GLY A 167 -3.10 4.17 -14.59
CA GLY A 167 -3.15 5.10 -15.71
C GLY A 167 -1.78 5.49 -16.28
N LEU A 168 -0.74 4.68 -16.03
CA LEU A 168 0.63 4.97 -16.43
C LEU A 168 0.82 4.72 -17.92
N ARG A 169 1.48 5.65 -18.62
CA ARG A 169 1.81 5.56 -20.05
C ARG A 169 3.31 5.30 -20.24
N GLY A 170 3.66 4.56 -21.28
CA GLY A 170 5.06 4.27 -21.63
C GLY A 170 5.77 3.37 -20.61
N VAL A 171 5.02 2.58 -19.87
CA VAL A 171 5.50 1.67 -18.82
C VAL A 171 5.47 0.23 -19.33
N LEU A 172 6.50 -0.54 -19.00
CA LEU A 172 6.53 -1.98 -19.19
C LEU A 172 6.06 -2.65 -17.88
N PHE A 173 4.94 -3.35 -17.93
CA PHE A 173 4.51 -4.19 -16.81
C PHE A 173 5.10 -5.59 -16.96
N THR A 174 5.66 -6.11 -15.87
CA THR A 174 6.12 -7.51 -15.75
C THR A 174 5.28 -8.21 -14.69
N ALA A 175 4.93 -9.46 -14.95
CA ALA A 175 4.17 -10.30 -14.03
C ALA A 175 4.74 -11.72 -14.05
N ASP A 176 4.47 -12.50 -13.00
CA ASP A 176 4.87 -13.91 -12.94
C ASP A 176 4.19 -14.74 -14.03
N ALA A 177 4.79 -15.89 -14.36
CA ALA A 177 4.37 -16.81 -15.43
C ALA A 177 2.90 -17.26 -15.32
N LEU A 178 2.32 -17.29 -14.13
CA LEU A 178 0.89 -17.58 -13.90
C LEU A 178 -0.03 -16.56 -14.58
N HIS A 179 0.39 -15.31 -14.70
CA HIS A 179 -0.35 -14.25 -15.38
C HIS A 179 -0.23 -14.33 -16.92
N CYS A 180 0.76 -15.05 -17.43
CA CYS A 180 1.02 -15.17 -18.86
C CYS A 180 0.13 -16.20 -19.58
N GLN A 181 -0.51 -17.10 -18.87
CA GLN A 181 -1.35 -18.15 -19.44
C GLN A 181 -2.72 -17.67 -19.92
N LYS A 182 -3.19 -16.53 -19.44
CA LYS A 182 -4.46 -15.93 -19.88
C LYS A 182 -4.17 -14.53 -20.39
N ASN A 183 -4.16 -14.37 -21.73
CA ASN A 183 -4.02 -13.11 -22.44
C ASN A 183 -4.50 -11.89 -21.64
N VAL A 184 -3.60 -11.19 -20.97
CA VAL A 184 -3.86 -9.84 -20.48
C VAL A 184 -3.89 -8.94 -21.71
N ARG A 185 -5.03 -8.91 -22.40
CA ARG A 185 -5.28 -7.97 -23.50
C ARG A 185 -5.60 -6.62 -22.89
N LEU A 186 -4.58 -5.84 -22.63
CA LEU A 186 -4.75 -4.42 -22.45
C LEU A 186 -5.28 -3.85 -23.77
N ARG A 187 -6.48 -3.28 -23.76
CA ARG A 187 -7.00 -2.55 -24.91
C ARG A 187 -6.04 -1.41 -25.21
N ASP A 188 -5.34 -1.60 -26.30
CA ASP A 188 -4.37 -0.66 -26.84
C ASP A 188 -5.10 0.65 -27.23
N ARG A 189 -5.14 1.60 -26.32
CA ARG A 189 -5.34 2.99 -26.74
C ARG A 189 -4.04 3.77 -26.78
N ASP A 190 -2.94 3.27 -26.15
CA ASP A 190 -1.59 3.81 -26.31
C ASP A 190 -0.58 2.78 -25.78
N ARG A 191 -0.17 1.82 -26.61
CA ARG A 191 0.99 0.90 -26.51
C ARG A 191 1.58 0.68 -25.11
N GLN A 192 0.86 -0.02 -24.26
CA GLN A 192 1.42 -0.66 -23.07
C GLN A 192 1.80 -2.10 -23.44
N ARG A 193 3.03 -2.52 -23.17
CA ARG A 193 3.50 -3.89 -23.40
C ARG A 193 3.58 -4.62 -22.06
N VAL A 194 2.96 -5.78 -22.00
CA VAL A 194 3.18 -6.75 -20.91
C VAL A 194 4.16 -7.81 -21.43
N ALA A 195 5.29 -7.95 -20.76
CA ALA A 195 6.25 -9.01 -21.03
C ALA A 195 6.16 -10.05 -19.91
N GLY A 196 5.83 -11.28 -20.28
CA GLY A 196 5.92 -12.41 -19.36
C GLY A 196 7.36 -12.94 -19.34
N ALA A 197 7.87 -13.26 -18.15
CA ALA A 197 9.11 -14.00 -18.01
C ALA A 197 8.86 -15.47 -18.39
N GLY A 198 8.86 -15.77 -19.69
CA GLY A 198 8.90 -17.13 -20.19
C GLY A 198 10.33 -17.63 -20.14
N GLU A 199 10.61 -18.65 -19.32
CA GLU A 199 11.84 -19.42 -19.42
C GLU A 199 11.91 -20.06 -20.80
N GLY A 200 12.78 -19.55 -21.65
CA GLY A 200 13.12 -20.17 -22.91
C GLY A 200 13.91 -21.46 -22.64
N GLN A 201 13.26 -22.62 -22.78
CA GLN A 201 14.00 -23.87 -22.95
C GLN A 201 14.80 -23.80 -24.23
N PRO A 202 16.11 -24.09 -24.20
CA PRO A 202 16.89 -24.21 -25.41
C PRO A 202 16.41 -25.47 -26.18
N ALA A 203 16.10 -25.26 -27.46
CA ALA A 203 15.81 -26.36 -28.38
C ALA A 203 17.01 -27.30 -28.46
N GLN A 204 16.80 -28.60 -28.22
CA GLN A 204 17.77 -29.66 -28.51
C GLN A 204 17.92 -29.78 -30.03
N PRO A 205 19.15 -29.81 -30.55
CA PRO A 205 19.37 -30.14 -31.96
C PRO A 205 19.10 -31.63 -32.24
N ALA A 206 18.54 -31.91 -33.38
CA ALA A 206 18.28 -33.22 -33.92
C ALA A 206 19.57 -33.99 -34.26
#